data_2b39ecbb17b8ce18dad655af016863db
#
_entry.id   2b39ecbb17b8ce18dad655af016863db
#
_cell.length_a   1.000
_cell.length_b   1.000
_cell.length_c   1.000
_cell.angle_alpha   90.00
_cell.angle_beta   90.00
_cell.angle_gamma   90.00
#
_symmetry.space_group_name_H-M   'P 1'
#
loop_
_entity.id
_entity.type
_entity.pdbx_description
1 polymer ?
#
loop_
_entity_poly.entity_id
_entity_poly.type
_entity_poly.pdbx_seq_one_letter_code
_entity_poly.pdbx_strand_id
1 'polypeptide(L)'
;MENKPFIFGVATSGDNFTDREKETLRLVLNFQHGVNTVLISPRRWGKTSLVQKACSLAQSDKLKIVYLDIFSCRSDRDFYNAFASAILKQTSSKLDEWLEHAKLFLSRISPKISVGTDPMTDFSISLEINPKSNNIDEILQLPEKIAQKKGCNI
;
A
#
# COMPACT_ATOMS: atom_id res chain seq x y z
N MET A 1 2.41 31.83 -1.41
CA MET A 1 1.45 30.71 -1.56
C MET A 1 0.22 31.07 -0.75
N GLU A 2 -0.92 31.26 -1.38
CA GLU A 2 -2.17 31.54 -0.66
C GLU A 2 -2.55 30.33 0.18
N ASN A 3 -2.64 30.53 1.47
CA ASN A 3 -3.07 29.52 2.43
C ASN A 3 -4.59 29.34 2.24
N LYS A 4 -4.99 28.38 1.40
CA LYS A 4 -6.42 28.06 1.23
C LYS A 4 -6.91 27.41 2.52
N PRO A 5 -7.82 28.04 3.27
CA PRO A 5 -8.24 27.56 4.60
C PRO A 5 -9.03 26.25 4.54
N PHE A 6 -9.52 25.84 3.37
CA PHE A 6 -10.30 24.62 3.18
C PHE A 6 -9.83 23.84 1.95
N ILE A 7 -9.48 22.59 2.17
CA ILE A 7 -9.16 21.63 1.10
C ILE A 7 -10.39 20.74 0.88
N PHE A 8 -10.85 20.64 -0.38
CA PHE A 8 -11.98 19.79 -0.75
C PHE A 8 -11.61 18.89 -1.94
N GLY A 9 -12.29 17.74 -2.06
CA GLY A 9 -12.11 16.81 -3.18
C GLY A 9 -10.94 15.85 -3.06
N VAL A 10 -10.07 16.00 -2.06
CA VAL A 10 -8.95 15.11 -1.74
C VAL A 10 -8.98 14.69 -0.27
N ALA A 11 -8.26 13.63 0.07
CA ALA A 11 -8.08 13.24 1.46
C ALA A 11 -7.29 14.32 2.20
N THR A 12 -7.82 14.80 3.32
CA THR A 12 -7.14 15.78 4.17
C THR A 12 -6.01 15.14 4.96
N SER A 13 -4.86 15.83 5.04
CA SER A 13 -3.68 15.38 5.77
C SER A 13 -3.06 16.53 6.58
N GLY A 14 -2.19 16.20 7.52
CA GLY A 14 -1.48 17.18 8.34
C GLY A 14 -2.41 18.03 9.20
N ASP A 15 -2.17 19.33 9.25
CA ASP A 15 -2.89 20.31 10.10
C ASP A 15 -4.35 20.50 9.70
N ASN A 16 -4.72 20.09 8.49
CA ASN A 16 -6.10 20.15 8.00
C ASN A 16 -6.95 18.96 8.44
N PHE A 17 -6.35 17.95 9.11
CA PHE A 17 -7.07 16.84 9.69
C PHE A 17 -7.37 17.15 11.16
N THR A 18 -8.56 17.65 11.40
CA THR A 18 -9.05 18.01 12.73
C THR A 18 -10.05 16.98 13.22
N ASP A 19 -10.05 16.81 14.56
CA ASP A 19 -11.02 15.95 15.28
C ASP A 19 -10.94 14.46 14.88
N ARG A 20 -11.20 13.53 15.70
CA ARG A 20 -11.10 12.07 15.55
C ARG A 20 -9.79 11.47 16.07
N GLU A 21 -9.21 12.11 17.07
CA GLU A 21 -7.98 11.60 17.70
C GLU A 21 -8.19 10.20 18.31
N LYS A 22 -9.36 9.96 18.93
CA LYS A 22 -9.67 8.67 19.55
C LYS A 22 -9.75 7.54 18.53
N GLU A 23 -10.40 7.77 17.40
CA GLU A 23 -10.49 6.78 16.32
C GLU A 23 -9.14 6.55 15.65
N THR A 24 -8.37 7.62 15.46
CA THR A 24 -7.01 7.53 14.92
C THR A 24 -6.13 6.67 15.82
N LEU A 25 -6.12 6.96 17.14
CA LEU A 25 -5.33 6.21 18.11
C LEU A 25 -5.75 4.74 18.16
N ARG A 26 -7.06 4.47 18.13
CA ARG A 26 -7.58 3.09 18.10
C ARG A 26 -7.11 2.33 16.88
N LEU A 27 -7.13 2.95 15.69
CA LEU A 27 -6.62 2.33 14.47
C LEU A 27 -5.12 2.07 14.54
N VAL A 28 -4.34 3.03 15.06
CA VAL A 28 -2.88 2.86 15.27
C VAL A 28 -2.61 1.65 16.15
N LEU A 29 -3.29 1.52 17.28
CA LEU A 29 -3.15 0.37 18.18
C LEU A 29 -3.55 -0.95 17.49
N ASN A 30 -4.65 -0.94 16.73
CA ASN A 30 -5.08 -2.12 15.98
C ASN A 30 -4.03 -2.57 14.96
N PHE A 31 -3.43 -1.63 14.23
CA PHE A 31 -2.35 -1.94 13.28
C PHE A 31 -1.12 -2.51 13.97
N GLN A 32 -0.70 -1.92 15.08
CA GLN A 32 0.45 -2.38 15.85
C GLN A 32 0.28 -3.79 16.44
N HIS A 33 -0.96 -4.18 16.75
CA HIS A 33 -1.29 -5.48 17.34
C HIS A 33 -1.85 -6.50 16.33
N GLY A 34 -1.85 -6.17 15.03
CA GLY A 34 -2.37 -7.07 13.99
C GLY A 34 -3.88 -7.35 14.10
N VAL A 35 -4.65 -6.41 14.64
CA VAL A 35 -6.09 -6.57 14.82
C VAL A 35 -6.82 -6.21 13.53
N ASN A 36 -7.53 -7.20 12.96
CA ASN A 36 -8.38 -6.98 11.81
C ASN A 36 -9.50 -5.98 12.13
N THR A 37 -9.64 -4.95 11.31
CA THR A 37 -10.56 -3.86 11.55
C THR A 37 -11.39 -3.58 10.30
N VAL A 38 -12.71 -3.48 10.47
CA VAL A 38 -13.64 -3.02 9.42
C VAL A 38 -14.13 -1.63 9.80
N LEU A 39 -13.92 -0.65 8.92
CA LEU A 39 -14.35 0.72 9.11
C LEU A 39 -15.58 1.02 8.24
N ILE A 40 -16.72 1.21 8.89
CA ILE A 40 -17.98 1.51 8.22
C ILE A 40 -18.40 2.94 8.59
N SER A 41 -18.60 3.78 7.57
CA SER A 41 -19.18 5.12 7.77
C SER A 41 -19.80 5.65 6.48
N PRO A 42 -20.66 6.65 6.54
CA PRO A 42 -21.21 7.28 5.35
C PRO A 42 -20.15 7.80 4.39
N ARG A 43 -20.53 8.02 3.14
CA ARG A 43 -19.67 8.63 2.14
C ARG A 43 -19.29 10.06 2.56
N ARG A 44 -18.07 10.49 2.25
CA ARG A 44 -17.51 11.83 2.58
C ARG A 44 -17.28 12.11 4.08
N TRP A 45 -17.31 11.10 4.93
CA TRP A 45 -17.03 11.22 6.36
C TRP A 45 -15.55 11.04 6.72
N GLY A 46 -14.65 11.29 5.76
CA GLY A 46 -13.21 11.29 6.00
C GLY A 46 -12.59 9.93 6.32
N LYS A 47 -13.21 8.79 5.90
CA LYS A 47 -12.64 7.44 6.12
C LYS A 47 -11.22 7.32 5.61
N THR A 48 -11.00 7.71 4.37
CA THR A 48 -9.67 7.64 3.71
C THR A 48 -8.64 8.47 4.46
N SER A 49 -8.98 9.71 4.83
CA SER A 49 -8.09 10.58 5.59
C SER A 49 -7.75 10.00 6.96
N LEU A 50 -8.74 9.42 7.67
CA LEU A 50 -8.54 8.75 8.95
C LEU A 50 -7.57 7.57 8.82
N VAL A 51 -7.79 6.70 7.84
CA VAL A 51 -6.93 5.53 7.60
C VAL A 51 -5.52 5.96 7.24
N GLN A 52 -5.36 6.91 6.31
CA GLN A 52 -4.05 7.42 5.90
C GLN A 52 -3.30 8.06 7.07
N LYS A 53 -3.99 8.83 7.93
CA LYS A 53 -3.39 9.40 9.15
C LYS A 53 -2.93 8.31 10.11
N ALA A 54 -3.78 7.31 10.37
CA ALA A 54 -3.43 6.20 11.24
C ALA A 54 -2.25 5.38 10.68
N CYS A 55 -2.23 5.10 9.35
CA CYS A 55 -1.11 4.43 8.69
C CYS A 55 0.20 5.21 8.88
N SER A 56 0.19 6.53 8.64
CA SER A 56 1.38 7.36 8.78
C SER A 56 1.94 7.39 10.21
N LEU A 57 1.06 7.31 11.22
CA LEU A 57 1.45 7.30 12.63
C LEU A 57 1.93 5.92 13.13
N ALA A 58 1.35 4.85 12.59
CA ALA A 58 1.69 3.49 13.01
C ALA A 58 2.93 2.94 12.31
N GLN A 59 3.27 3.46 11.14
CA GLN A 59 4.39 3.00 10.33
C GLN A 59 5.73 3.20 11.04
N SER A 60 6.58 2.18 10.98
CA SER A 60 7.92 2.18 11.57
C SER A 60 8.87 1.26 10.79
N ASP A 61 10.11 1.13 11.23
CA ASP A 61 11.05 0.16 10.64
C ASP A 61 10.61 -1.28 10.87
N LYS A 62 9.93 -1.54 11.99
CA LYS A 62 9.42 -2.87 12.35
C LYS A 62 8.01 -3.17 11.83
N LEU A 63 7.25 -2.15 11.43
CA LEU A 63 5.91 -2.29 10.90
C LEU A 63 5.77 -1.46 9.62
N LYS A 64 5.66 -2.13 8.50
CA LYS A 64 5.40 -1.51 7.20
C LYS A 64 3.92 -1.66 6.88
N ILE A 65 3.24 -0.55 6.64
CA ILE A 65 1.80 -0.55 6.32
C ILE A 65 1.65 -0.25 4.84
N VAL A 66 1.00 -1.14 4.13
CA VAL A 66 0.73 -1.01 2.70
C VAL A 66 -0.71 -0.56 2.51
N TYR A 67 -0.90 0.61 1.91
CA TYR A 67 -2.21 1.09 1.52
C TYR A 67 -2.52 0.66 0.08
N LEU A 68 -3.65 -0.01 -0.11
CA LEU A 68 -4.13 -0.47 -1.41
C LEU A 68 -5.56 0.02 -1.64
N ASP A 69 -5.76 0.81 -2.68
CA ASP A 69 -7.09 1.19 -3.17
C ASP A 69 -7.48 0.25 -4.32
N ILE A 70 -8.51 -0.55 -4.09
CA ILE A 70 -9.02 -1.52 -5.06
C ILE A 70 -10.18 -1.00 -5.90
N PHE A 71 -10.57 0.26 -5.72
CA PHE A 71 -11.72 0.84 -6.41
C PHE A 71 -11.58 0.83 -7.94
N SER A 72 -10.37 0.97 -8.44
CA SER A 72 -10.06 0.97 -9.88
C SER A 72 -9.87 -0.43 -10.47
N CYS A 73 -9.75 -1.46 -9.65
CA CYS A 73 -9.54 -2.84 -10.12
C CYS A 73 -10.83 -3.36 -10.78
N ARG A 74 -10.73 -3.78 -12.03
CA ARG A 74 -11.85 -4.32 -12.84
C ARG A 74 -11.74 -5.81 -13.09
N SER A 75 -10.59 -6.40 -12.78
CA SER A 75 -10.29 -7.81 -12.95
C SER A 75 -9.38 -8.30 -11.83
N ASP A 76 -9.31 -9.62 -11.64
CA ASP A 76 -8.37 -10.25 -10.72
C ASP A 76 -6.93 -9.86 -11.06
N ARG A 77 -6.62 -9.76 -12.34
CA ARG A 77 -5.30 -9.33 -12.81
C ARG A 77 -4.96 -7.91 -12.36
N ASP A 78 -5.92 -6.98 -12.43
CA ASP A 78 -5.70 -5.60 -11.96
C ASP A 78 -5.44 -5.59 -10.46
N PHE A 79 -6.19 -6.40 -9.70
CA PHE A 79 -5.98 -6.55 -8.27
C PHE A 79 -4.57 -7.07 -7.94
N TYR A 80 -4.14 -8.17 -8.55
CA TYR A 80 -2.82 -8.73 -8.28
C TYR A 80 -1.68 -7.79 -8.68
N ASN A 81 -1.83 -7.05 -9.78
CA ASN A 81 -0.87 -6.04 -10.19
C ASN A 81 -0.80 -4.89 -9.18
N ALA A 82 -1.93 -4.37 -8.75
CA ALA A 82 -2.00 -3.30 -7.76
C ALA A 82 -1.43 -3.75 -6.41
N PHE A 83 -1.77 -4.96 -5.98
CA PHE A 83 -1.30 -5.56 -4.73
C PHE A 83 0.22 -5.72 -4.71
N ALA A 84 0.80 -6.38 -5.72
CA ALA A 84 2.25 -6.55 -5.80
C ALA A 84 2.99 -5.21 -5.90
N SER A 85 2.47 -4.29 -6.71
CA SER A 85 3.05 -2.95 -6.86
C SER A 85 3.06 -2.18 -5.53
N ALA A 86 1.95 -2.18 -4.80
CA ALA A 86 1.83 -1.48 -3.53
C ALA A 86 2.81 -2.03 -2.50
N ILE A 87 2.92 -3.36 -2.39
CA ILE A 87 3.85 -4.02 -1.45
C ILE A 87 5.30 -3.69 -1.79
N LEU A 88 5.69 -3.86 -3.04
CA LEU A 88 7.06 -3.60 -3.47
C LEU A 88 7.44 -2.13 -3.30
N LYS A 89 6.55 -1.20 -3.62
CA LYS A 89 6.77 0.25 -3.40
C LYS A 89 6.99 0.59 -1.93
N GLN A 90 6.14 0.06 -1.05
CA GLN A 90 6.19 0.39 0.37
C GLN A 90 7.36 -0.26 1.11
N THR A 91 7.84 -1.39 0.61
CA THR A 91 8.88 -2.17 1.26
C THR A 91 10.28 -1.94 0.69
N SER A 92 10.42 -1.21 -0.41
CA SER A 92 11.70 -0.92 -1.06
C SER A 92 12.00 0.56 -1.00
N SER A 93 13.22 0.91 -0.60
CA SER A 93 13.67 2.31 -0.49
C SER A 93 14.20 2.87 -1.80
N LYS A 94 14.65 2.00 -2.71
CA LYS A 94 15.23 2.33 -4.01
C LYS A 94 14.66 1.43 -5.11
N LEU A 95 14.69 1.91 -6.34
CA LEU A 95 14.23 1.15 -7.51
C LEU A 95 15.01 -0.17 -7.68
N ASP A 96 16.32 -0.16 -7.44
CA ASP A 96 17.16 -1.35 -7.57
C ASP A 96 16.77 -2.44 -6.57
N GLU A 97 16.51 -2.07 -5.31
CA GLU A 97 16.03 -2.97 -4.26
C GLU A 97 14.67 -3.56 -4.64
N TRP A 98 13.80 -2.73 -5.20
CA TRP A 98 12.51 -3.13 -5.68
C TRP A 98 12.61 -4.15 -6.83
N LEU A 99 13.50 -3.90 -7.81
CA LEU A 99 13.78 -4.82 -8.90
C LEU A 99 14.34 -6.15 -8.41
N GLU A 100 15.26 -6.11 -7.45
CA GLU A 100 15.83 -7.30 -6.81
C GLU A 100 14.74 -8.11 -6.12
N HIS A 101 13.88 -7.47 -5.34
CA HIS A 101 12.76 -8.13 -4.67
C HIS A 101 11.77 -8.73 -5.67
N ALA A 102 11.42 -7.99 -6.73
CA ALA A 102 10.53 -8.51 -7.77
C ALA A 102 11.12 -9.76 -8.44
N LYS A 103 12.39 -9.73 -8.81
CA LYS A 103 13.08 -10.90 -9.40
C LYS A 103 13.18 -12.08 -8.45
N LEU A 104 13.46 -11.80 -7.17
CA LEU A 104 13.68 -12.84 -6.17
C LEU A 104 12.38 -13.55 -5.77
N PHE A 105 11.32 -12.78 -5.54
CA PHE A 105 10.07 -13.30 -4.98
C PHE A 105 9.02 -13.68 -6.02
N LEU A 106 9.14 -13.13 -7.23
CA LEU A 106 8.24 -13.40 -8.35
C LEU A 106 8.95 -14.17 -9.47
N SER A 107 9.77 -15.14 -9.11
CA SER A 107 10.65 -15.87 -10.05
C SER A 107 9.90 -16.62 -11.17
N ARG A 108 8.64 -16.99 -10.93
CA ARG A 108 7.77 -17.68 -11.90
C ARG A 108 6.84 -16.73 -12.66
N ILE A 109 6.90 -15.46 -12.35
CA ILE A 109 6.08 -14.42 -12.96
C ILE A 109 7.04 -13.48 -13.68
N SER A 110 6.80 -13.21 -14.94
CA SER A 110 7.60 -12.23 -15.71
C SER A 110 7.06 -10.82 -15.43
N PRO A 111 7.67 -10.04 -14.52
CA PRO A 111 7.25 -8.67 -14.31
C PRO A 111 7.65 -7.82 -15.52
N LYS A 112 6.68 -7.21 -16.20
CA LYS A 112 6.92 -6.11 -17.11
C LYS A 112 6.94 -4.82 -16.31
N ILE A 113 8.09 -4.17 -16.29
CA ILE A 113 8.29 -2.94 -15.57
C ILE A 113 8.16 -1.80 -16.57
N SER A 114 7.19 -0.93 -16.35
CA SER A 114 7.07 0.33 -17.06
C SER A 114 7.55 1.44 -16.13
N VAL A 115 8.57 2.16 -16.56
CA VAL A 115 9.09 3.32 -15.85
C VAL A 115 8.49 4.55 -16.53
N GLY A 116 7.79 5.39 -15.75
CA GLY A 116 7.25 6.66 -16.23
C GLY A 116 8.33 7.73 -16.35
N THR A 117 7.91 8.97 -16.54
CA THR A 117 8.82 10.12 -16.76
C THR A 117 9.68 10.45 -15.53
N ASP A 118 9.23 10.07 -14.32
CA ASP A 118 10.01 10.18 -13.08
C ASP A 118 10.29 8.78 -12.53
N PRO A 119 11.53 8.25 -12.66
CA PRO A 119 11.89 6.92 -12.20
C PRO A 119 11.74 6.70 -10.71
N MET A 120 11.66 7.76 -9.90
CA MET A 120 11.56 7.69 -8.43
C MET A 120 10.11 7.61 -7.95
N THR A 121 9.16 8.14 -8.71
CA THR A 121 7.75 8.24 -8.30
C THR A 121 6.79 7.50 -9.23
N ASP A 122 7.13 7.34 -10.51
CA ASP A 122 6.25 6.88 -11.57
C ASP A 122 6.69 5.52 -12.16
N PHE A 123 6.85 4.51 -11.33
CA PHE A 123 7.01 3.16 -11.85
C PHE A 123 5.75 2.33 -11.62
N SER A 124 5.33 1.58 -12.61
CA SER A 124 4.24 0.63 -12.52
C SER A 124 4.71 -0.77 -12.87
N ILE A 125 4.16 -1.74 -12.17
CA ILE A 125 4.35 -3.15 -12.50
C ILE A 125 3.15 -3.62 -13.29
N SER A 126 3.42 -4.29 -14.40
CA SER A 126 2.47 -5.16 -15.05
C SER A 126 2.97 -6.59 -14.94
N LEU A 127 2.24 -7.42 -14.22
CA LEU A 127 2.55 -8.84 -14.11
C LEU A 127 1.87 -9.58 -15.27
N GLU A 128 2.62 -10.37 -16.01
CA GLU A 128 2.04 -11.35 -16.92
C GLU A 128 1.57 -12.55 -16.10
N ILE A 129 0.38 -12.42 -15.52
CA ILE A 129 -0.24 -13.49 -14.74
C ILE A 129 -0.91 -14.46 -15.69
N ASN A 130 -0.45 -15.69 -15.69
CA ASN A 130 -1.18 -16.78 -16.33
C ASN A 130 -2.17 -17.36 -15.31
N PRO A 131 -3.49 -17.15 -15.48
CA PRO A 131 -4.48 -17.60 -14.50
C PRO A 131 -4.55 -19.15 -14.34
N LYS A 132 -3.90 -19.89 -15.23
CA LYS A 132 -3.83 -21.37 -15.18
C LYS A 132 -2.61 -21.89 -14.42
N SER A 133 -1.74 -21.04 -13.92
CA SER A 133 -0.54 -21.44 -13.16
C SER A 133 -0.67 -21.00 -11.69
N ASN A 134 -0.04 -21.74 -10.78
CA ASN A 134 -0.01 -21.46 -9.32
C ASN A 134 0.70 -20.14 -8.94
N ASN A 135 0.77 -19.18 -9.86
CA ASN A 135 1.49 -17.93 -9.67
C ASN A 135 0.75 -16.96 -8.72
N ILE A 136 -0.54 -17.18 -8.49
CA ILE A 136 -1.36 -16.35 -7.59
C ILE A 136 -0.86 -16.47 -6.16
N ASP A 137 -0.56 -17.68 -5.70
CA ASP A 137 -0.07 -17.92 -4.35
C ASP A 137 1.27 -17.21 -4.09
N GLU A 138 2.14 -17.13 -5.09
CA GLU A 138 3.41 -16.40 -4.96
C GLU A 138 3.18 -14.91 -4.75
N ILE A 139 2.19 -14.33 -5.43
CA ILE A 139 1.84 -12.91 -5.27
C ILE A 139 1.25 -12.67 -3.89
N LEU A 140 0.32 -13.50 -3.44
CA LEU A 140 -0.33 -13.35 -2.15
C LEU A 140 0.64 -13.58 -0.97
N GLN A 141 1.66 -14.42 -1.15
CA GLN A 141 2.72 -14.66 -0.17
C GLN A 141 3.82 -13.59 -0.18
N LEU A 142 3.79 -12.64 -1.12
CA LEU A 142 4.83 -11.62 -1.25
C LEU A 142 5.07 -10.81 0.05
N PRO A 143 4.03 -10.35 0.79
CA PRO A 143 4.24 -9.64 2.05
C PRO A 143 5.02 -10.49 3.06
N GLU A 144 4.63 -11.75 3.24
CA GLU A 144 5.27 -12.67 4.18
C GLU A 144 6.74 -12.91 3.83
N LYS A 145 7.05 -13.17 2.58
CA LYS A 145 8.43 -13.39 2.11
C LYS A 145 9.32 -12.16 2.34
N ILE A 146 8.79 -10.97 2.07
CA ILE A 146 9.53 -9.72 2.29
C ILE A 146 9.67 -9.45 3.80
N ALA A 147 8.62 -9.66 4.58
CA ALA A 147 8.62 -9.52 6.03
C ALA A 147 9.72 -10.36 6.68
N GLN A 148 9.80 -11.63 6.30
CA GLN A 148 10.84 -12.56 6.78
C GLN A 148 12.26 -12.10 6.38
N LYS A 149 12.45 -11.68 5.12
CA LYS A 149 13.76 -11.18 4.66
C LYS A 149 14.22 -9.93 5.40
N LYS A 150 13.28 -9.00 5.68
CA LYS A 150 13.58 -7.71 6.31
C LYS A 150 13.50 -7.72 7.84
N GLY A 151 12.96 -8.77 8.43
CA GLY A 151 12.75 -8.86 9.88
C GLY A 151 11.74 -7.83 10.39
N CYS A 152 10.70 -7.55 9.60
CA CYS A 152 9.61 -6.61 9.93
C CYS A 152 8.24 -7.27 9.73
N ASN A 153 7.18 -6.62 10.21
CA ASN A 153 5.79 -6.97 9.89
C ASN A 153 5.29 -6.12 8.71
N ILE A 154 4.42 -6.69 7.89
CA ILE A 154 3.74 -5.97 6.79
C ILE A 154 2.24 -6.12 6.95
#